data_6bab3a98e484e9c5e08502c4e44cdeb7
#
_entry.id   6bab3a98e484e9c5e08502c4e44cdeb7
#
_cell.length_a   1.000
_cell.length_b   1.000
_cell.length_c   1.000
_cell.angle_alpha   90.00
_cell.angle_beta   90.00
_cell.angle_gamma   90.00
#
_symmetry.space_group_name_H-M   'P 1'
#
loop_
_entity.id
_entity.type
_entity.pdbx_description
1 polymer ?
#
loop_
_entity_poly.entity_id
_entity_poly.type
_entity_poly.pdbx_seq_one_letter_code
_entity_poly.pdbx_strand_id
1 'polypeptide(L)'
;MAQNPIDERTFREYLSLIADGMTGLEKWEGNLHSQLGDCSDTAVVIFNSNPLTIGGRYLAEIASRRSRRLLVLVIQGKTDSGSHGNHVDNVMEFSFKDRLAMTEKALSDLQNVIVMPSGPYLIGRDDFPKGYLSETLGAASAHAYLNCMAFCHICRALGIRSAYAGDEPRDEMSEIHLNTLRQLCAQNEIVLKVAERKRIDDKYISSSMVRKALAAGDMETVEKLVPASVLPYLAGHSA
;
A
#
# COMPACT_ATOMS: atom_id res chain seq x y z
N MET A 1 22.64 16.01 -18.79
CA MET A 1 22.15 16.63 -17.53
C MET A 1 22.67 15.77 -16.39
N ALA A 2 23.47 16.31 -15.50
CA ALA A 2 24.07 15.56 -14.40
C ALA A 2 22.93 15.09 -13.47
N GLN A 3 22.85 13.77 -13.24
CA GLN A 3 22.01 13.23 -12.18
C GLN A 3 22.45 13.88 -10.88
N ASN A 4 21.54 14.59 -10.21
CA ASN A 4 21.80 15.06 -8.86
C ASN A 4 22.05 13.81 -8.00
N PRO A 5 23.24 13.64 -7.41
CA PRO A 5 23.48 12.51 -6.54
C PRO A 5 22.46 12.56 -5.42
N ILE A 6 21.90 11.41 -5.06
CA ILE A 6 21.09 11.26 -3.85
C ILE A 6 21.85 11.95 -2.73
N ASP A 7 21.22 12.91 -2.06
CA ASP A 7 21.80 13.55 -0.90
C ASP A 7 22.16 12.45 0.12
N GLU A 8 23.43 12.35 0.42
CA GLU A 8 23.99 11.30 1.29
C GLU A 8 23.28 11.24 2.65
N ARG A 9 22.79 12.38 3.14
CA ARG A 9 22.00 12.47 4.38
C ARG A 9 20.67 11.75 4.22
N THR A 10 19.91 12.03 3.16
CA THR A 10 18.60 11.42 2.90
C THR A 10 18.74 9.90 2.65
N PHE A 11 19.81 9.48 1.99
CA PHE A 11 20.10 8.06 1.80
C PHE A 11 20.44 7.36 3.12
N ARG A 12 21.21 7.99 4.00
CA ARG A 12 21.51 7.47 5.34
C ARG A 12 20.27 7.39 6.22
N GLU A 13 19.42 8.43 6.19
CA GLU A 13 18.14 8.43 6.90
C GLU A 13 17.24 7.29 6.41
N TYR A 14 17.22 7.03 5.11
CA TYR A 14 16.49 5.93 4.51
C TYR A 14 17.03 4.55 4.93
N LEU A 15 18.37 4.37 4.91
CA LEU A 15 18.99 3.14 5.38
C LEU A 15 18.77 2.90 6.87
N SER A 16 18.80 3.97 7.69
CA SER A 16 18.50 3.88 9.14
C SER A 16 17.05 3.41 9.35
N LEU A 17 16.10 3.94 8.58
CA LEU A 17 14.71 3.51 8.64
C LEU A 17 14.51 2.03 8.36
N ILE A 18 15.23 1.53 7.35
CA ILE A 18 15.17 0.11 6.99
C ILE A 18 15.86 -0.72 8.06
N ALA A 19 17.02 -0.30 8.55
CA ALA A 19 17.75 -1.01 9.60
C ALA A 19 16.94 -1.07 10.90
N ASP A 20 16.33 0.04 11.31
CA ASP A 20 15.45 0.10 12.48
C ASP A 20 14.19 -0.75 12.28
N GLY A 21 13.65 -0.76 11.07
CA GLY A 21 12.56 -1.64 10.67
C GLY A 21 12.96 -3.11 10.79
N MET A 22 14.10 -3.49 10.25
CA MET A 22 14.56 -4.89 10.22
C MET A 22 14.83 -5.45 11.63
N THR A 23 15.28 -4.65 12.61
CA THR A 23 15.50 -5.11 13.99
C THR A 23 14.22 -5.55 14.70
N GLY A 24 13.08 -5.01 14.37
CA GLY A 24 11.78 -5.42 14.92
C GLY A 24 11.06 -6.51 14.11
N LEU A 25 11.55 -6.81 12.93
CA LEU A 25 10.87 -7.66 11.95
C LEU A 25 10.62 -9.06 12.48
N GLU A 26 11.62 -9.73 13.05
CA GLU A 26 11.49 -11.08 13.60
C GLU A 26 10.43 -11.15 14.71
N LYS A 27 10.37 -10.14 15.58
CA LYS A 27 9.35 -10.08 16.64
C LYS A 27 7.95 -9.89 16.06
N TRP A 28 7.82 -9.03 15.06
CA TRP A 28 6.56 -8.78 14.39
C TRP A 28 6.09 -10.01 13.60
N GLU A 29 6.99 -10.69 12.90
CA GLU A 29 6.72 -11.95 12.20
C GLU A 29 6.28 -13.05 13.18
N GLY A 30 6.94 -13.16 14.33
CA GLY A 30 6.53 -14.08 15.38
C GLY A 30 5.11 -13.79 15.91
N ASN A 31 4.75 -12.52 16.05
CA ASN A 31 3.41 -12.12 16.43
C ASN A 31 2.38 -12.43 15.33
N LEU A 32 2.71 -12.18 14.07
CA LEU A 32 1.85 -12.54 12.94
C LEU A 32 1.67 -14.05 12.84
N HIS A 33 2.74 -14.81 12.97
CA HIS A 33 2.70 -16.26 12.90
C HIS A 33 1.84 -16.86 14.02
N SER A 34 1.92 -16.31 15.24
CA SER A 34 1.07 -16.72 16.36
C SER A 34 -0.42 -16.38 16.16
N GLN A 35 -0.74 -15.29 15.43
CA GLN A 35 -2.12 -14.90 15.14
C GLN A 35 -2.70 -15.63 13.91
N LEU A 36 -1.89 -15.84 12.90
CA LEU A 36 -2.33 -16.38 11.61
C LEU A 36 -2.17 -17.90 11.49
N GLY A 37 -1.26 -18.50 12.28
CA GLY A 37 -0.89 -19.90 12.14
C GLY A 37 -0.22 -20.20 10.80
N ASP A 38 -0.45 -21.40 10.26
CA ASP A 38 0.05 -21.77 8.93
C ASP A 38 -0.55 -20.90 7.83
N CYS A 39 0.31 -20.25 7.06
CA CYS A 39 -0.04 -19.35 5.96
C CYS A 39 0.24 -19.93 4.57
N SER A 40 0.54 -21.24 4.45
CA SER A 40 0.87 -21.88 3.18
C SER A 40 -0.21 -21.72 2.10
N ASP A 41 -1.49 -21.72 2.50
CA ASP A 41 -2.66 -21.50 1.65
C ASP A 41 -3.14 -20.04 1.62
N THR A 42 -2.33 -19.12 2.12
CA THR A 42 -2.67 -17.71 2.19
C THR A 42 -2.10 -16.95 1.00
N ALA A 43 -2.93 -16.14 0.38
CA ALA A 43 -2.44 -15.10 -0.53
C ALA A 43 -2.32 -13.76 0.19
N VAL A 44 -1.51 -12.85 -0.33
CA VAL A 44 -1.31 -11.52 0.24
C VAL A 44 -1.53 -10.41 -0.79
N VAL A 45 -2.07 -9.29 -0.34
CA VAL A 45 -2.13 -8.03 -1.07
C VAL A 45 -1.73 -6.89 -0.14
N ILE A 46 -1.08 -5.87 -0.70
CA ILE A 46 -0.70 -4.66 0.04
C ILE A 46 -1.52 -3.48 -0.46
N PHE A 47 -2.03 -2.68 0.47
CA PHE A 47 -2.73 -1.45 0.18
C PHE A 47 -2.18 -0.26 0.97
N ASN A 48 -2.06 0.89 0.32
CA ASN A 48 -1.93 2.16 1.04
C ASN A 48 -3.29 2.60 1.63
N SER A 49 -4.40 2.32 0.93
CA SER A 49 -5.78 2.60 1.38
C SER A 49 -6.04 4.04 1.79
N ASN A 50 -5.61 5.01 0.99
CA ASN A 50 -5.70 6.44 1.33
C ASN A 50 -6.69 7.24 0.45
N PRO A 51 -8.03 6.99 0.54
CA PRO A 51 -8.74 5.87 1.19
C PRO A 51 -8.79 4.62 0.32
N LEU A 52 -9.36 3.51 0.84
CA LEU A 52 -9.65 2.33 0.02
C LEU A 52 -10.73 2.67 -1.00
N THR A 53 -10.45 2.36 -2.28
CA THR A 53 -11.36 2.59 -3.40
C THR A 53 -12.09 1.32 -3.80
N ILE A 54 -13.15 1.45 -4.64
CA ILE A 54 -13.79 0.28 -5.26
C ILE A 54 -12.83 -0.51 -6.16
N GLY A 55 -11.75 0.12 -6.66
CA GLY A 55 -10.67 -0.57 -7.38
C GLY A 55 -9.84 -1.46 -6.46
N GLY A 56 -9.46 -0.95 -5.28
CA GLY A 56 -8.77 -1.75 -4.26
C GLY A 56 -9.65 -2.88 -3.72
N ARG A 57 -10.93 -2.61 -3.44
CA ARG A 57 -11.89 -3.65 -3.06
C ARG A 57 -12.03 -4.73 -4.14
N TYR A 58 -12.12 -4.36 -5.41
CA TYR A 58 -12.19 -5.30 -6.53
C TYR A 58 -10.96 -6.23 -6.59
N LEU A 59 -9.75 -5.70 -6.37
CA LEU A 59 -8.55 -6.52 -6.27
C LEU A 59 -8.62 -7.51 -5.11
N ALA A 60 -9.09 -7.06 -3.93
CA ALA A 60 -9.28 -7.93 -2.78
C ALA A 60 -10.32 -9.03 -3.04
N GLU A 61 -11.41 -8.72 -3.73
CA GLU A 61 -12.43 -9.71 -4.13
C GLU A 61 -11.87 -10.77 -5.08
N ILE A 62 -11.11 -10.37 -6.09
CA ILE A 62 -10.44 -11.32 -7.01
C ILE A 62 -9.48 -12.22 -6.24
N ALA A 63 -8.66 -11.65 -5.38
CA ALA A 63 -7.68 -12.39 -4.59
C ALA A 63 -8.37 -13.34 -3.60
N SER A 64 -9.39 -12.87 -2.90
CA SER A 64 -10.20 -13.65 -1.95
C SER A 64 -10.85 -14.88 -2.60
N ARG A 65 -11.49 -14.71 -3.76
CA ARG A 65 -12.13 -15.82 -4.48
C ARG A 65 -11.16 -16.89 -5.00
N ARG A 66 -9.88 -16.55 -5.13
CA ARG A 66 -8.83 -17.42 -5.71
C ARG A 66 -7.85 -17.95 -4.68
N SER A 67 -8.07 -17.71 -3.40
CA SER A 67 -7.25 -18.17 -2.30
C SER A 67 -8.12 -18.67 -1.15
N ARG A 68 -7.59 -19.62 -0.38
CA ARG A 68 -8.29 -20.11 0.80
C ARG A 68 -8.40 -19.03 1.88
N ARG A 69 -7.37 -18.21 2.00
CA ARG A 69 -7.28 -17.08 2.91
C ARG A 69 -6.55 -15.93 2.21
N LEU A 70 -6.99 -14.69 2.42
CA LEU A 70 -6.35 -13.50 1.93
C LEU A 70 -5.89 -12.65 3.10
N LEU A 71 -4.58 -12.39 3.17
CA LEU A 71 -3.99 -11.39 4.05
C LEU A 71 -3.92 -10.05 3.32
N VAL A 72 -4.54 -9.04 3.87
CA VAL A 72 -4.47 -7.66 3.40
C VAL A 72 -3.58 -6.87 4.35
N LEU A 73 -2.41 -6.46 3.89
CA LEU A 73 -1.49 -5.61 4.64
C LEU A 73 -1.75 -4.14 4.28
N VAL A 74 -2.12 -3.33 5.27
CA VAL A 74 -2.27 -1.88 5.10
C VAL A 74 -0.96 -1.23 5.50
N ILE A 75 -0.35 -0.48 4.58
CA ILE A 75 0.93 0.21 4.82
C ILE A 75 0.75 1.18 5.99
N GLN A 76 1.52 0.93 7.06
CA GLN A 76 1.47 1.78 8.26
C GLN A 76 2.22 3.09 8.03
N GLY A 77 3.40 3.04 7.40
CA GLY A 77 4.27 4.19 7.26
C GLY A 77 4.98 4.54 8.57
N LYS A 78 5.77 5.61 8.51
CA LYS A 78 6.62 6.07 9.61
C LYS A 78 5.86 6.91 10.65
N THR A 79 4.78 7.58 10.25
CA THR A 79 4.14 8.62 11.05
C THR A 79 2.80 8.18 11.63
N ASP A 80 2.85 7.38 12.69
CA ASP A 80 1.75 7.37 13.68
C ASP A 80 1.99 8.45 14.77
N SER A 81 3.05 9.22 14.64
CA SER A 81 3.32 10.36 15.51
C SER A 81 2.49 11.56 15.04
N GLY A 82 1.21 11.62 15.41
CA GLY A 82 0.34 12.82 15.60
C GLY A 82 0.61 14.13 14.86
N SER A 83 1.56 14.18 13.97
CA SER A 83 1.76 15.29 13.06
C SER A 83 0.75 15.16 11.94
N HIS A 84 -0.29 15.95 12.02
CA HIS A 84 -1.13 16.30 10.90
C HIS A 84 -0.19 16.59 9.73
N GLY A 85 -0.16 15.68 8.74
CA GLY A 85 0.78 15.72 7.64
C GLY A 85 0.88 17.13 7.09
N ASN A 86 2.09 17.55 6.80
CA ASN A 86 2.30 18.80 6.07
C ASN A 86 1.41 18.72 4.83
N HIS A 87 0.44 19.62 4.75
CA HIS A 87 -0.44 19.77 3.60
C HIS A 87 0.39 20.09 2.36
N VAL A 88 0.79 19.03 1.69
CA VAL A 88 1.45 19.13 0.42
C VAL A 88 0.33 19.10 -0.62
N ASP A 89 0.06 20.19 -1.28
CA ASP A 89 -0.96 20.41 -2.31
C ASP A 89 -2.43 20.45 -1.87
N ASN A 90 -2.78 20.90 -0.65
CA ASN A 90 -4.18 20.94 -0.18
C ASN A 90 -4.95 19.60 -0.32
N VAL A 91 -4.25 18.47 -0.41
CA VAL A 91 -4.87 17.16 -0.57
C VAL A 91 -4.86 16.46 0.77
N MET A 92 -6.05 16.25 1.31
CA MET A 92 -6.30 15.55 2.56
C MET A 92 -5.65 14.15 2.56
N GLU A 93 -4.94 13.84 3.63
CA GLU A 93 -4.43 12.50 3.89
C GLU A 93 -5.10 11.93 5.13
N PHE A 94 -5.45 10.64 5.06
CA PHE A 94 -6.07 9.94 6.19
C PHE A 94 -5.01 9.35 7.10
N SER A 95 -5.24 9.46 8.43
CA SER A 95 -4.38 8.80 9.40
C SER A 95 -4.29 7.29 9.13
N PHE A 96 -3.22 6.64 9.59
CA PHE A 96 -3.11 5.18 9.48
C PHE A 96 -4.32 4.48 10.13
N LYS A 97 -4.76 4.95 11.30
CA LYS A 97 -5.92 4.42 12.02
C LYS A 97 -7.19 4.47 11.16
N ASP A 98 -7.43 5.59 10.48
CA ASP A 98 -8.60 5.74 9.61
C ASP A 98 -8.48 4.85 8.36
N ARG A 99 -7.29 4.77 7.76
CA ARG A 99 -7.02 3.92 6.59
C ARG A 99 -7.23 2.44 6.91
N LEU A 100 -6.76 1.99 8.07
CA LEU A 100 -6.97 0.63 8.55
C LEU A 100 -8.46 0.36 8.78
N ALA A 101 -9.15 1.22 9.54
CA ALA A 101 -10.57 1.07 9.83
C ALA A 101 -11.46 1.09 8.58
N MET A 102 -11.16 1.99 7.62
CA MET A 102 -11.84 2.01 6.31
C MET A 102 -11.63 0.71 5.54
N THR A 103 -10.41 0.16 5.57
CA THR A 103 -10.10 -1.09 4.87
C THR A 103 -10.79 -2.28 5.51
N GLU A 104 -10.75 -2.40 6.83
CA GLU A 104 -11.46 -3.43 7.58
C GLU A 104 -12.97 -3.38 7.29
N LYS A 105 -13.55 -2.18 7.36
CA LYS A 105 -14.98 -2.01 7.11
C LYS A 105 -15.36 -2.34 5.68
N ALA A 106 -14.54 -1.91 4.70
CA ALA A 106 -14.80 -2.15 3.29
C ALA A 106 -14.70 -3.62 2.87
N LEU A 107 -13.97 -4.43 3.63
CA LEU A 107 -13.73 -5.85 3.32
C LEU A 107 -14.41 -6.81 4.31
N SER A 108 -15.20 -6.29 5.27
CA SER A 108 -15.79 -7.07 6.37
C SER A 108 -16.78 -8.17 5.93
N ASP A 109 -17.32 -8.08 4.73
CA ASP A 109 -18.21 -9.09 4.15
C ASP A 109 -17.46 -10.25 3.47
N LEU A 110 -16.14 -10.12 3.28
CA LEU A 110 -15.30 -11.18 2.70
C LEU A 110 -14.78 -12.09 3.83
N GLN A 111 -15.40 -13.26 3.98
CA GLN A 111 -15.22 -14.15 5.14
C GLN A 111 -13.80 -14.72 5.32
N ASN A 112 -13.02 -14.79 4.25
CA ASN A 112 -11.66 -15.34 4.26
C ASN A 112 -10.57 -14.25 4.19
N VAL A 113 -10.95 -12.99 4.42
CA VAL A 113 -10.03 -11.84 4.40
C VAL A 113 -9.65 -11.46 5.83
N ILE A 114 -8.35 -11.30 6.06
CA ILE A 114 -7.78 -10.78 7.29
C ILE A 114 -7.05 -9.48 6.95
N VAL A 115 -7.44 -8.39 7.55
CA VAL A 115 -6.80 -7.08 7.38
C VAL A 115 -5.88 -6.82 8.56
N MET A 116 -4.63 -6.46 8.30
CA MET A 116 -3.62 -6.19 9.32
C MET A 116 -2.72 -5.01 8.95
N PRO A 117 -2.11 -4.35 9.94
CA PRO A 117 -1.01 -3.42 9.70
C PRO A 117 0.17 -4.12 9.00
N SER A 118 0.87 -3.42 8.10
CA SER A 118 2.13 -3.93 7.55
C SER A 118 3.30 -3.86 8.55
N GLY A 119 3.08 -3.27 9.72
CA GLY A 119 4.16 -2.83 10.58
C GLY A 119 4.98 -1.69 9.95
N PRO A 120 6.07 -1.27 10.57
CA PRO A 120 6.91 -0.18 10.09
C PRO A 120 7.86 -0.60 8.94
N TYR A 121 7.71 -1.81 8.42
CA TYR A 121 8.66 -2.42 7.48
C TYR A 121 8.38 -2.08 6.01
N LEU A 122 7.15 -1.69 5.69
CA LEU A 122 6.78 -1.20 4.37
C LEU A 122 6.63 0.32 4.43
N ILE A 123 7.45 1.00 3.67
CA ILE A 123 7.54 2.45 3.67
C ILE A 123 6.67 3.01 2.55
N GLY A 124 5.75 3.90 2.88
CA GLY A 124 4.89 4.57 1.93
C GLY A 124 5.62 5.66 1.13
N ARG A 125 5.04 6.08 0.02
CA ARG A 125 5.55 7.23 -0.76
C ARG A 125 5.51 8.51 0.07
N ASP A 126 4.53 8.61 0.95
CA ASP A 126 4.25 9.79 1.77
C ASP A 126 5.23 9.92 2.96
N ASP A 127 6.05 8.89 3.21
CA ASP A 127 7.13 8.93 4.19
C ASP A 127 8.37 9.71 3.70
N PHE A 128 8.39 10.10 2.42
CA PHE A 128 9.47 10.88 1.81
C PHE A 128 9.09 12.33 1.59
N PRO A 129 10.08 13.25 1.57
CA PRO A 129 9.82 14.61 1.14
C PRO A 129 9.18 14.67 -0.24
N LYS A 130 8.30 15.67 -0.43
CA LYS A 130 7.63 15.89 -1.72
C LYS A 130 8.65 16.01 -2.86
N GLY A 131 8.33 15.38 -3.98
CA GLY A 131 9.18 15.41 -5.17
C GLY A 131 10.39 14.47 -5.11
N TYR A 132 10.86 14.07 -3.94
CA TYR A 132 12.08 13.27 -3.79
C TYR A 132 12.09 12.01 -4.65
N LEU A 133 11.01 11.23 -4.63
CA LEU A 133 10.91 10.01 -5.43
C LEU A 133 10.62 10.29 -6.91
N SER A 134 9.92 11.38 -7.23
CA SER A 134 9.55 11.73 -8.61
C SER A 134 10.65 12.47 -9.37
N GLU A 135 11.51 13.19 -8.65
CA GLU A 135 12.59 13.98 -9.25
C GLU A 135 13.84 13.15 -9.55
N THR A 136 13.96 11.95 -8.95
CA THR A 136 15.15 11.10 -9.09
C THR A 136 14.75 9.66 -9.35
N LEU A 137 14.91 9.21 -10.60
CA LEU A 137 14.61 7.81 -10.99
C LEU A 137 15.36 6.79 -10.13
N GLY A 138 16.59 7.13 -9.71
CA GLY A 138 17.39 6.30 -8.80
C GLY A 138 16.75 6.14 -7.42
N ALA A 139 16.16 7.19 -6.87
CA ALA A 139 15.45 7.13 -5.58
C ALA A 139 14.18 6.28 -5.68
N ALA A 140 13.41 6.44 -6.75
CA ALA A 140 12.23 5.64 -7.01
C ALA A 140 12.55 4.15 -7.15
N SER A 141 13.61 3.84 -7.89
CA SER A 141 14.08 2.45 -8.07
C SER A 141 14.59 1.84 -6.76
N ALA A 142 15.37 2.59 -5.98
CA ALA A 142 15.87 2.14 -4.69
C ALA A 142 14.72 1.89 -3.70
N HIS A 143 13.75 2.81 -3.64
CA HIS A 143 12.55 2.66 -2.81
C HIS A 143 11.74 1.43 -3.21
N ALA A 144 11.47 1.25 -4.51
CA ALA A 144 10.76 0.09 -5.01
C ALA A 144 11.47 -1.22 -4.66
N TYR A 145 12.79 -1.27 -4.87
CA TYR A 145 13.61 -2.45 -4.58
C TYR A 145 13.55 -2.84 -3.10
N LEU A 146 13.76 -1.89 -2.20
CA LEU A 146 13.81 -2.15 -0.75
C LEU A 146 12.43 -2.52 -0.20
N ASN A 147 11.37 -1.85 -0.63
CA ASN A 147 10.00 -2.23 -0.26
C ASN A 147 9.62 -3.62 -0.75
N CYS A 148 9.95 -3.94 -1.99
CA CYS A 148 9.65 -5.27 -2.54
C CYS A 148 10.50 -6.37 -1.88
N MET A 149 11.75 -6.07 -1.48
CA MET A 149 12.57 -6.99 -0.68
C MET A 149 11.94 -7.26 0.69
N ALA A 150 11.55 -6.21 1.41
CA ALA A 150 10.88 -6.34 2.71
C ALA A 150 9.59 -7.16 2.58
N PHE A 151 8.79 -6.89 1.54
CA PHE A 151 7.59 -7.66 1.24
C PHE A 151 7.88 -9.14 1.00
N CYS A 152 8.87 -9.45 0.16
CA CYS A 152 9.24 -10.85 -0.11
C CYS A 152 9.78 -11.54 1.15
N HIS A 153 10.51 -10.82 2.00
CA HIS A 153 10.98 -11.34 3.28
C HIS A 153 9.80 -11.71 4.19
N ILE A 154 8.82 -10.80 4.35
CA ILE A 154 7.58 -11.06 5.10
C ILE A 154 6.84 -12.29 4.56
N CYS A 155 6.68 -12.38 3.25
CA CYS A 155 6.02 -13.52 2.63
C CYS A 155 6.72 -14.85 2.97
N ARG A 156 8.06 -14.88 2.86
CA ARG A 156 8.85 -16.07 3.18
C ARG A 156 8.75 -16.47 4.64
N ALA A 157 8.88 -15.51 5.55
CA ALA A 157 8.78 -15.75 6.99
C ALA A 157 7.42 -16.34 7.39
N LEU A 158 6.36 -15.92 6.71
CA LEU A 158 5.00 -16.43 6.92
C LEU A 158 4.66 -17.69 6.07
N GLY A 159 5.56 -18.15 5.21
CA GLY A 159 5.30 -19.27 4.30
C GLY A 159 4.35 -18.94 3.15
N ILE A 160 4.09 -17.65 2.88
CA ILE A 160 3.18 -17.19 1.82
C ILE A 160 3.86 -17.33 0.46
N ARG A 161 3.22 -18.02 -0.47
CA ARG A 161 3.72 -18.27 -1.84
C ARG A 161 2.87 -17.62 -2.93
N SER A 162 1.84 -16.89 -2.59
CA SER A 162 0.93 -16.24 -3.56
C SER A 162 0.68 -14.79 -3.19
N ALA A 163 0.88 -13.88 -4.13
CA ALA A 163 0.64 -12.45 -3.97
C ALA A 163 -0.23 -11.90 -5.09
N TYR A 164 -0.97 -10.85 -4.81
CA TYR A 164 -1.76 -10.13 -5.80
C TYR A 164 -1.37 -8.66 -5.84
N ALA A 165 -1.36 -8.08 -7.04
CA ALA A 165 -1.21 -6.66 -7.28
C ALA A 165 -2.17 -6.21 -8.37
N GLY A 166 -2.56 -4.94 -8.37
CA GLY A 166 -3.17 -4.30 -9.54
C GLY A 166 -2.11 -3.95 -10.57
N ASP A 167 -2.48 -3.92 -11.84
CA ASP A 167 -1.61 -3.30 -12.83
C ASP A 167 -1.49 -1.79 -12.56
N GLU A 168 -0.39 -1.19 -12.99
CA GLU A 168 -0.08 0.21 -12.69
C GLU A 168 0.30 0.98 -13.98
N PRO A 169 -0.65 1.12 -14.95
CA PRO A 169 -0.34 1.69 -16.25
C PRO A 169 -0.30 3.24 -16.27
N ARG A 170 -0.21 3.90 -15.10
CA ARG A 170 -0.48 5.34 -14.99
C ARG A 170 0.73 6.23 -14.88
N ASP A 171 1.78 5.76 -14.28
CA ASP A 171 3.00 6.54 -14.07
C ASP A 171 4.24 5.65 -13.98
N GLU A 172 5.37 6.21 -14.38
CA GLU A 172 6.65 5.51 -14.45
C GLU A 172 7.08 4.93 -13.10
N MET A 173 6.81 5.61 -11.99
CA MET A 173 7.15 5.11 -10.66
C MET A 173 6.35 3.86 -10.28
N SER A 174 5.06 3.86 -10.59
CA SER A 174 4.20 2.70 -10.36
C SER A 174 4.61 1.52 -11.23
N GLU A 175 5.04 1.78 -12.47
CA GLU A 175 5.57 0.76 -13.37
C GLU A 175 6.91 0.19 -12.85
N ILE A 176 7.83 1.04 -12.40
CA ILE A 176 9.10 0.63 -11.77
C ILE A 176 8.80 -0.28 -10.57
N HIS A 177 7.87 0.12 -9.70
CA HIS A 177 7.49 -0.68 -8.53
C HIS A 177 6.93 -2.06 -8.92
N LEU A 178 5.99 -2.11 -9.86
CA LEU A 178 5.38 -3.37 -10.30
C LEU A 178 6.39 -4.30 -10.99
N ASN A 179 7.29 -3.75 -11.81
CA ASN A 179 8.34 -4.54 -12.47
C ASN A 179 9.35 -5.09 -11.46
N THR A 180 9.75 -4.28 -10.48
CA THR A 180 10.60 -4.72 -9.36
C THR A 180 9.93 -5.80 -8.53
N LEU A 181 8.64 -5.64 -8.23
CA LEU A 181 7.86 -6.65 -7.50
C LEU A 181 7.78 -7.98 -8.27
N ARG A 182 7.55 -7.95 -9.59
CA ARG A 182 7.55 -9.16 -10.43
C ARG A 182 8.88 -9.90 -10.36
N GLN A 183 9.98 -9.16 -10.50
CA GLN A 183 11.32 -9.73 -10.46
C GLN A 183 11.64 -10.36 -9.11
N LEU A 184 11.42 -9.64 -8.02
CA LEU A 184 11.74 -10.12 -6.68
C LEU A 184 10.81 -11.25 -6.21
N CYS A 185 9.53 -11.21 -6.54
CA CYS A 185 8.61 -12.32 -6.29
C CYS A 185 9.09 -13.59 -6.99
N ALA A 186 9.48 -13.52 -8.27
CA ALA A 186 9.99 -14.66 -9.01
C ALA A 186 11.28 -15.23 -8.38
N GLN A 187 12.20 -14.39 -7.95
CA GLN A 187 13.45 -14.78 -7.28
C GLN A 187 13.21 -15.43 -5.90
N ASN A 188 12.08 -15.13 -5.25
CA ASN A 188 11.71 -15.65 -3.93
C ASN A 188 10.63 -16.72 -3.98
N GLU A 189 10.36 -17.30 -5.15
CA GLU A 189 9.36 -18.37 -5.36
C GLU A 189 7.93 -17.95 -4.94
N ILE A 190 7.61 -16.66 -5.08
CA ILE A 190 6.28 -16.11 -4.83
C ILE A 190 5.57 -15.90 -6.17
N VAL A 191 4.42 -16.54 -6.33
CA VAL A 191 3.59 -16.38 -7.54
C VAL A 191 2.84 -15.06 -7.45
N LEU A 192 3.30 -14.05 -8.18
CA LEU A 192 2.61 -12.77 -8.29
C LEU A 192 1.54 -12.83 -9.38
N LYS A 193 0.30 -12.58 -9.00
CA LYS A 193 -0.86 -12.47 -9.90
C LYS A 193 -1.24 -11.01 -10.03
N VAL A 194 -1.14 -10.47 -11.24
CA VAL A 194 -1.49 -9.08 -11.52
C VAL A 194 -2.89 -9.04 -12.11
N ALA A 195 -3.78 -8.27 -11.47
CA ALA A 195 -5.15 -8.06 -11.91
C ALA A 195 -5.26 -6.75 -12.68
N GLU A 196 -6.07 -6.73 -13.73
CA GLU A 196 -6.38 -5.51 -14.46
C GLU A 196 -7.08 -4.51 -13.53
N ARG A 197 -6.67 -3.24 -13.62
CA ARG A 197 -7.22 -2.18 -12.80
C ARG A 197 -8.61 -1.78 -13.25
N LYS A 198 -9.52 -1.64 -12.29
CA LYS A 198 -10.88 -1.18 -12.55
C LYS A 198 -10.90 0.26 -13.08
N ARG A 199 -11.78 0.52 -14.04
CA ARG A 199 -12.00 1.85 -14.62
C ARG A 199 -13.44 2.31 -14.39
N ILE A 200 -13.62 3.63 -14.36
CA ILE A 200 -14.90 4.32 -14.47
C ILE A 200 -14.70 5.40 -15.53
N ASP A 201 -15.59 5.46 -16.52
CA ASP A 201 -15.53 6.43 -17.62
C ASP A 201 -14.14 6.49 -18.27
N ASP A 202 -13.59 5.32 -18.60
CA ASP A 202 -12.24 5.12 -19.16
C ASP A 202 -11.08 5.61 -18.29
N LYS A 203 -11.33 6.07 -17.06
CA LYS A 203 -10.31 6.50 -16.11
C LYS A 203 -10.03 5.42 -15.07
N TYR A 204 -8.74 5.18 -14.79
CA TYR A 204 -8.34 4.29 -13.72
C TYR A 204 -8.69 4.87 -12.35
N ILE A 205 -9.35 4.07 -11.52
CA ILE A 205 -9.74 4.48 -10.17
C ILE A 205 -8.50 4.60 -9.28
N SER A 206 -8.40 5.70 -8.51
CA SER A 206 -7.31 5.90 -7.58
C SER A 206 -7.75 6.66 -6.33
N SER A 207 -7.03 6.44 -5.23
CA SER A 207 -7.23 7.19 -3.99
C SER A 207 -7.01 8.70 -4.18
N SER A 208 -6.08 9.11 -5.05
CA SER A 208 -5.87 10.53 -5.36
C SER A 208 -7.08 11.20 -6.03
N MET A 209 -7.85 10.46 -6.84
CA MET A 209 -9.11 10.99 -7.40
C MET A 209 -10.13 11.24 -6.29
N VAL A 210 -10.25 10.31 -5.34
CA VAL A 210 -11.15 10.47 -4.19
C VAL A 210 -10.78 11.71 -3.38
N ARG A 211 -9.49 11.85 -3.03
CA ARG A 211 -9.04 13.01 -2.25
C ARG A 211 -9.25 14.35 -2.97
N LYS A 212 -9.02 14.37 -4.29
CA LYS A 212 -9.32 15.58 -5.10
C LYS A 212 -10.80 15.91 -5.13
N ALA A 213 -11.67 14.91 -5.26
CA ALA A 213 -13.12 15.11 -5.22
C ALA A 213 -13.60 15.60 -3.84
N LEU A 214 -13.08 15.01 -2.75
CA LEU A 214 -13.35 15.47 -1.39
C LEU A 214 -12.95 16.95 -1.18
N ALA A 215 -11.73 17.33 -1.60
CA ALA A 215 -11.25 18.71 -1.51
C ALA A 215 -12.08 19.70 -2.34
N ALA A 216 -12.74 19.22 -3.40
CA ALA A 216 -13.65 19.99 -4.22
C ALA A 216 -15.11 19.99 -3.73
N GLY A 217 -15.43 19.23 -2.66
CA GLY A 217 -16.81 19.03 -2.20
C GLY A 217 -17.67 18.17 -3.13
N ASP A 218 -17.05 17.49 -4.10
CA ASP A 218 -17.75 16.65 -5.10
C ASP A 218 -18.05 15.25 -4.52
N MET A 219 -19.06 15.20 -3.68
CA MET A 219 -19.48 13.96 -3.02
C MET A 219 -20.07 12.95 -4.00
N GLU A 220 -20.69 13.39 -5.11
CA GLU A 220 -21.21 12.50 -6.14
C GLU A 220 -20.09 11.66 -6.78
N THR A 221 -18.96 12.28 -7.07
CA THR A 221 -17.76 11.57 -7.55
C THR A 221 -17.17 10.66 -6.47
N VAL A 222 -17.12 11.10 -5.21
CA VAL A 222 -16.63 10.29 -4.09
C VAL A 222 -17.44 8.99 -3.95
N GLU A 223 -18.77 9.08 -3.96
CA GLU A 223 -19.67 7.92 -3.85
C GLU A 223 -19.45 6.89 -4.96
N LYS A 224 -19.09 7.33 -6.16
CA LYS A 224 -18.77 6.43 -7.29
C LYS A 224 -17.41 5.73 -7.14
N LEU A 225 -16.49 6.28 -6.34
CA LEU A 225 -15.10 5.84 -6.26
C LEU A 225 -14.79 4.97 -5.04
N VAL A 226 -15.61 5.02 -3.99
CA VAL A 226 -15.36 4.28 -2.75
C VAL A 226 -16.49 3.29 -2.44
N PRO A 227 -16.23 2.22 -1.69
CA PRO A 227 -17.28 1.37 -1.15
C PRO A 227 -18.23 2.18 -0.24
N ALA A 228 -19.53 1.94 -0.31
CA ALA A 228 -20.51 2.66 0.52
C ALA A 228 -20.20 2.61 2.02
N SER A 229 -19.60 1.51 2.48
CA SER A 229 -19.16 1.34 3.88
C SER A 229 -18.03 2.27 4.31
N VAL A 230 -17.32 2.91 3.37
CA VAL A 230 -16.23 3.88 3.64
C VAL A 230 -16.77 5.30 3.77
N LEU A 231 -17.92 5.62 3.15
CA LEU A 231 -18.49 6.98 3.13
C LEU A 231 -18.62 7.64 4.52
N PRO A 232 -19.06 6.93 5.58
CA PRO A 232 -19.17 7.55 6.91
C PRO A 232 -17.84 8.07 7.47
N TYR A 233 -16.72 7.45 7.10
CA TYR A 233 -15.39 7.92 7.51
C TYR A 233 -14.94 9.17 6.76
N LEU A 234 -15.49 9.43 5.58
CA LEU A 234 -15.16 10.57 4.75
C LEU A 234 -15.99 11.81 5.09
N ALA A 235 -17.20 11.63 5.61
CA ALA A 235 -18.13 12.72 5.92
C ALA A 235 -17.59 13.73 6.97
N GLY A 236 -16.73 13.30 7.89
CA GLY A 236 -16.08 14.17 8.87
C GLY A 236 -14.89 14.98 8.33
N HIS A 237 -14.56 14.80 7.05
CA HIS A 237 -13.39 15.38 6.41
C HIS A 237 -13.76 16.24 5.18
N SER A 238 -15.05 16.49 4.96
CA SER A 238 -15.51 17.44 3.95
C SER A 238 -15.23 18.86 4.45
N ALA A 239 -14.55 19.66 3.66
CA ALA A 239 -14.17 21.04 4.00
C ALA A 239 -15.40 21.96 4.16
#